data_a815fa853da32cd9ffebc51ce2ee9eb9
#
_entry.id   a815fa853da32cd9ffebc51ce2ee9eb9
#
_cell.length_a   1.000
_cell.length_b   1.000
_cell.length_c   1.000
_cell.angle_alpha   90.00
_cell.angle_beta   90.00
_cell.angle_gamma   90.00
#
_symmetry.space_group_name_H-M   'P 1'
#
loop_
_entity.id
_entity.type
_entity.pdbx_description
1 polymer ?
#
loop_
_entity_poly.entity_id
_entity_poly.type
_entity_poly.pdbx_seq_one_letter_code
_entity_poly.pdbx_strand_id
1 'polypeptide(L)'
;MARSLFLRGDRPLLHLGLLVATILTTFTVFWFFHQDRSDPLGALSFSLGTIAILGTHEMGHYVLARRHRVDTSLPYFIPLPLPIGFGTLGAVIRIRGRIPTRNALVDIGAAGPLAGLAVAIPILLWGLSLSHVGDAPPVPHHFPGDLSLFSVLEKLIRWLADRGAPSPAGPEHPIVGLVYGDSLLMQGLQRLVLGPLPAGKDVFVHPLVIAGWFGLLVTMLNLCPIGQLDGGHLSFAWLGPRASAVGRVAALGLIVLTVFFSAGWLVWLLVTTKLIGFGHPEVVNPDEPLSPGRRWICIISLIALILCLVPIPIQEVALP
;
A
#
# COMPACT_ATOMS: atom_id res chain seq x y z
N MET A 1 6.90 34.00 -17.92
CA MET A 1 7.53 33.79 -16.60
C MET A 1 7.02 32.56 -15.82
N ALA A 2 5.88 31.96 -16.17
CA ALA A 2 5.33 30.77 -15.49
C ALA A 2 6.03 29.42 -15.82
N ARG A 3 6.62 29.25 -17.01
CA ARG A 3 7.28 28.00 -17.43
C ARG A 3 8.60 27.66 -16.70
N SER A 4 9.30 28.62 -16.14
CA SER A 4 10.60 28.41 -15.51
C SER A 4 10.54 27.93 -14.04
N LEU A 5 9.38 28.08 -13.37
CA LEU A 5 9.18 27.61 -11.97
C LEU A 5 8.91 26.10 -11.89
N PHE A 6 8.40 25.48 -12.97
CA PHE A 6 7.95 24.09 -12.98
C PHE A 6 9.07 23.03 -13.04
N LEU A 7 10.27 23.40 -13.50
CA LEU A 7 11.33 22.43 -13.78
C LEU A 7 12.68 22.74 -13.12
N ARG A 8 12.71 23.66 -12.14
CA ARG A 8 13.97 24.03 -11.47
C ARG A 8 14.48 22.87 -10.62
N GLY A 9 15.47 22.14 -11.16
CA GLY A 9 16.12 21.00 -10.50
C GLY A 9 15.55 19.62 -10.83
N ASP A 10 14.47 19.51 -11.62
CA ASP A 10 13.96 18.22 -12.09
C ASP A 10 14.71 17.78 -13.37
N ARG A 11 14.89 16.48 -13.50
CA ARG A 11 15.46 15.81 -14.66
C ARG A 11 14.37 15.03 -15.38
N PRO A 12 13.60 15.63 -16.31
CA PRO A 12 12.40 14.99 -16.89
C PRO A 12 12.69 13.63 -17.52
N LEU A 13 13.85 13.47 -18.15
CA LEU A 13 14.27 12.19 -18.74
C LEU A 13 14.51 11.12 -17.67
N LEU A 14 15.00 11.49 -16.49
CA LEU A 14 15.16 10.54 -15.38
C LEU A 14 13.79 10.08 -14.86
N HIS A 15 12.85 11.00 -14.64
CA HIS A 15 11.48 10.66 -14.18
C HIS A 15 10.77 9.77 -15.19
N LEU A 16 10.88 10.10 -16.50
CA LEU A 16 10.33 9.26 -17.57
C LEU A 16 11.01 7.89 -17.62
N GLY A 17 12.33 7.84 -17.51
CA GLY A 17 13.09 6.57 -17.49
C GLY A 17 12.68 5.68 -16.33
N LEU A 18 12.52 6.25 -15.13
CA LEU A 18 12.05 5.51 -13.94
C LEU A 18 10.60 5.04 -14.10
N LEU A 19 9.72 5.85 -14.67
CA LEU A 19 8.35 5.45 -14.98
C LEU A 19 8.33 4.25 -15.95
N VAL A 20 9.06 4.34 -17.08
CA VAL A 20 9.15 3.24 -18.04
C VAL A 20 9.76 1.98 -17.40
N ALA A 21 10.84 2.13 -16.64
CA ALA A 21 11.46 1.02 -15.92
C ALA A 21 10.47 0.37 -14.94
N THR A 22 9.65 1.17 -14.24
CA THR A 22 8.65 0.64 -13.29
C THR A 22 7.50 -0.08 -14.03
N ILE A 23 7.05 0.43 -15.18
CA ILE A 23 6.08 -0.28 -16.01
C ILE A 23 6.65 -1.64 -16.45
N LEU A 24 7.90 -1.67 -16.90
CA LEU A 24 8.54 -2.92 -17.32
C LEU A 24 8.73 -3.90 -16.15
N THR A 25 9.18 -3.43 -14.99
CA THR A 25 9.38 -4.32 -13.82
C THR A 25 8.06 -4.82 -13.25
N THR A 26 7.02 -3.99 -13.13
CA THR A 26 5.70 -4.42 -12.66
C THR A 26 5.07 -5.42 -13.64
N PHE A 27 5.18 -5.18 -14.95
CA PHE A 27 4.72 -6.11 -15.97
C PHE A 27 5.46 -7.45 -15.90
N THR A 28 6.81 -7.42 -15.94
CA THR A 28 7.61 -8.65 -16.00
C THR A 28 7.51 -9.47 -14.71
N VAL A 29 7.56 -8.81 -13.54
CA VAL A 29 7.44 -9.50 -12.25
C VAL A 29 6.05 -10.14 -12.14
N PHE A 30 4.99 -9.42 -12.48
CA PHE A 30 3.65 -9.97 -12.42
C PHE A 30 3.46 -11.14 -13.41
N TRP A 31 3.90 -10.98 -14.65
CA TRP A 31 3.77 -12.00 -15.69
C TRP A 31 4.53 -13.29 -15.35
N PHE A 32 5.73 -13.19 -14.77
CA PHE A 32 6.56 -14.37 -14.50
C PHE A 32 6.29 -15.04 -13.16
N PHE A 33 5.82 -14.31 -12.15
CA PHE A 33 5.76 -14.79 -10.77
C PHE A 33 4.38 -14.80 -10.13
N HIS A 34 3.41 -14.06 -10.69
CA HIS A 34 2.08 -13.93 -10.07
C HIS A 34 0.93 -14.45 -10.93
N GLN A 35 1.18 -14.82 -12.17
CA GLN A 35 0.14 -15.25 -13.10
C GLN A 35 0.60 -16.38 -14.02
N ASP A 36 -0.38 -17.05 -14.66
CA ASP A 36 -0.12 -17.93 -15.79
C ASP A 36 0.52 -17.13 -16.93
N ARG A 37 1.68 -17.59 -17.41
CA ARG A 37 2.44 -16.97 -18.50
C ARG A 37 1.68 -16.91 -19.83
N SER A 38 0.52 -17.54 -19.92
CA SER A 38 -0.37 -17.49 -21.09
C SER A 38 -1.14 -16.16 -21.23
N ASP A 39 -1.20 -15.33 -20.16
CA ASP A 39 -1.96 -14.07 -20.15
C ASP A 39 -1.10 -12.81 -20.01
N PRO A 40 -0.39 -12.36 -21.06
CA PRO A 40 0.38 -11.13 -21.01
C PRO A 40 -0.52 -9.86 -20.93
N LEU A 41 -1.78 -9.93 -21.39
CA LEU A 41 -2.71 -8.81 -21.29
C LEU A 41 -3.16 -8.57 -19.84
N GLY A 42 -3.34 -9.64 -19.07
CA GLY A 42 -3.58 -9.52 -17.64
C GLY A 42 -2.41 -8.86 -16.92
N ALA A 43 -1.17 -9.28 -17.19
CA ALA A 43 0.02 -8.67 -16.63
C ALA A 43 0.16 -7.17 -17.02
N LEU A 44 -0.17 -6.82 -18.26
CA LEU A 44 -0.20 -5.44 -18.71
C LEU A 44 -1.27 -4.62 -17.99
N SER A 45 -2.46 -5.20 -17.81
CA SER A 45 -3.57 -4.55 -17.09
C SER A 45 -3.20 -4.28 -15.62
N PHE A 46 -2.54 -5.25 -14.95
CA PHE A 46 -1.98 -5.07 -13.61
C PHE A 46 -0.98 -3.90 -13.58
N SER A 47 0.00 -3.91 -14.48
CA SER A 47 1.06 -2.89 -14.54
C SER A 47 0.46 -1.49 -14.73
N LEU A 48 -0.40 -1.32 -15.74
CA LEU A 48 -1.02 -0.02 -16.04
C LEU A 48 -1.96 0.43 -14.93
N GLY A 49 -2.74 -0.47 -14.33
CA GLY A 49 -3.60 -0.19 -13.18
C GLY A 49 -2.80 0.30 -11.98
N THR A 50 -1.71 -0.40 -11.65
CA THR A 50 -0.79 -0.02 -10.57
C THR A 50 -0.18 1.36 -10.81
N ILE A 51 0.34 1.62 -12.01
CA ILE A 51 0.94 2.91 -12.36
C ILE A 51 -0.11 4.04 -12.36
N ALA A 52 -1.33 3.78 -12.80
CA ALA A 52 -2.41 4.77 -12.75
C ALA A 52 -2.73 5.18 -11.30
N ILE A 53 -2.82 4.21 -10.38
CA ILE A 53 -3.09 4.48 -8.97
C ILE A 53 -1.93 5.23 -8.31
N LEU A 54 -0.70 4.70 -8.42
CA LEU A 54 0.48 5.33 -7.83
C LEU A 54 0.77 6.71 -8.42
N GLY A 55 0.65 6.83 -9.74
CA GLY A 55 0.86 8.09 -10.44
C GLY A 55 -0.15 9.15 -10.02
N THR A 56 -1.42 8.79 -9.87
CA THR A 56 -2.46 9.73 -9.42
C THR A 56 -2.27 10.10 -7.95
N HIS A 57 -1.83 9.16 -7.11
CA HIS A 57 -1.46 9.43 -5.71
C HIS A 57 -0.38 10.52 -5.64
N GLU A 58 0.77 10.31 -6.28
CA GLU A 58 1.88 11.27 -6.24
C GLU A 58 1.52 12.60 -6.93
N MET A 59 0.74 12.55 -8.01
CA MET A 59 0.27 13.77 -8.68
C MET A 59 -0.71 14.56 -7.81
N GLY A 60 -1.49 13.92 -6.95
CA GLY A 60 -2.31 14.59 -5.93
C GLY A 60 -1.45 15.48 -5.04
N HIS A 61 -0.43 14.91 -4.42
CA HIS A 61 0.54 15.66 -3.62
C HIS A 61 1.23 16.77 -4.41
N TYR A 62 1.72 16.45 -5.61
CA TYR A 62 2.41 17.40 -6.49
C TYR A 62 1.54 18.63 -6.79
N VAL A 63 0.31 18.41 -7.25
CA VAL A 63 -0.60 19.49 -7.65
C VAL A 63 -0.93 20.40 -6.47
N LEU A 64 -1.26 19.82 -5.30
CA LEU A 64 -1.59 20.61 -4.11
C LEU A 64 -0.35 21.31 -3.52
N ALA A 65 0.82 20.70 -3.52
CA ALA A 65 2.06 21.35 -3.13
C ALA A 65 2.33 22.60 -4.02
N ARG A 66 2.21 22.43 -5.34
CA ARG A 66 2.36 23.57 -6.28
C ARG A 66 1.30 24.65 -6.09
N ARG A 67 0.05 24.28 -5.81
CA ARG A 67 -1.01 25.24 -5.51
C ARG A 67 -0.70 26.07 -4.27
N HIS A 68 -0.09 25.45 -3.25
CA HIS A 68 0.39 26.13 -2.05
C HIS A 68 1.78 26.77 -2.21
N ARG A 69 2.33 26.82 -3.43
CA ARG A 69 3.66 27.38 -3.76
C ARG A 69 4.80 26.70 -3.04
N VAL A 70 4.61 25.44 -2.66
CA VAL A 70 5.67 24.59 -2.11
C VAL A 70 6.45 23.98 -3.26
N ASP A 71 7.77 24.15 -3.26
CA ASP A 71 8.63 23.53 -4.27
C ASP A 71 8.70 22.02 -4.04
N THR A 72 8.41 21.26 -5.10
CA THR A 72 8.39 19.81 -5.07
C THR A 72 8.81 19.24 -6.42
N SER A 73 9.40 18.04 -6.40
CA SER A 73 9.80 17.33 -7.61
C SER A 73 8.59 16.70 -8.32
N LEU A 74 8.78 16.33 -9.57
CA LEU A 74 7.95 15.32 -10.24
C LEU A 74 8.06 13.98 -9.51
N PRO A 75 7.08 13.06 -9.67
CA PRO A 75 7.12 11.72 -9.08
C PRO A 75 8.35 10.92 -9.51
N TYR A 76 9.02 10.28 -8.56
CA TYR A 76 10.03 9.26 -8.78
C TYR A 76 9.36 7.90 -8.59
N PHE A 77 9.15 7.16 -9.66
CA PHE A 77 8.73 5.78 -9.60
C PHE A 77 9.93 4.89 -9.24
N ILE A 78 9.74 3.91 -8.37
CA ILE A 78 10.83 3.07 -7.86
C ILE A 78 10.66 1.65 -8.39
N PRO A 79 11.35 1.27 -9.48
CA PRO A 79 11.29 -0.07 -10.02
C PRO A 79 11.95 -1.07 -9.08
N LEU A 80 11.36 -2.26 -8.95
CA LEU A 80 11.89 -3.36 -8.15
C LEU A 80 11.94 -4.63 -9.03
N PRO A 81 13.06 -4.91 -9.73
CA PRO A 81 13.17 -6.05 -10.65
C PRO A 81 13.44 -7.37 -9.91
N LEU A 82 12.88 -7.55 -8.72
CA LEU A 82 13.04 -8.77 -7.92
C LEU A 82 11.74 -9.58 -7.94
N PRO A 83 11.82 -10.92 -7.83
CA PRO A 83 10.64 -11.78 -7.74
C PRO A 83 9.88 -11.62 -6.40
N ILE A 84 10.20 -10.58 -5.65
CA ILE A 84 9.61 -10.27 -4.35
C ILE A 84 8.70 -9.04 -4.53
N GLY A 85 7.45 -9.13 -4.12
CA GLY A 85 6.48 -8.06 -4.24
C GLY A 85 5.92 -7.93 -5.67
N PHE A 86 5.56 -6.72 -6.06
CA PHE A 86 4.79 -6.44 -7.29
C PHE A 86 5.60 -5.70 -8.38
N GLY A 87 6.93 -5.76 -8.33
CA GLY A 87 7.79 -5.11 -9.33
C GLY A 87 8.01 -3.61 -9.09
N THR A 88 7.52 -3.07 -7.98
CA THR A 88 7.74 -1.68 -7.56
C THR A 88 7.75 -1.53 -6.05
N LEU A 89 8.49 -0.55 -5.54
CA LEU A 89 8.39 -0.06 -4.16
C LEU A 89 7.44 1.15 -4.05
N GLY A 90 6.68 1.45 -5.10
CA GLY A 90 5.80 2.60 -5.16
C GLY A 90 6.39 3.77 -5.92
N ALA A 91 5.91 4.97 -5.61
CA ALA A 91 6.42 6.22 -6.14
C ALA A 91 6.52 7.24 -5.00
N VAL A 92 7.35 8.26 -5.16
CA VAL A 92 7.53 9.31 -4.15
C VAL A 92 7.77 10.66 -4.82
N ILE A 93 7.26 11.74 -4.21
CA ILE A 93 7.70 13.10 -4.52
C ILE A 93 8.69 13.61 -3.48
N ARG A 94 9.56 14.51 -3.87
CA ARG A 94 10.46 15.19 -2.94
C ARG A 94 9.98 16.61 -2.68
N ILE A 95 9.48 16.88 -1.50
CA ILE A 95 9.15 18.23 -1.03
C ILE A 95 10.46 18.92 -0.68
N ARG A 96 10.77 20.05 -1.35
CA ARG A 96 11.99 20.85 -1.19
C ARG A 96 11.74 22.11 -0.36
N GLY A 97 10.51 22.62 -0.43
CA GLY A 97 10.10 23.83 0.28
C GLY A 97 9.50 23.55 1.64
N ARG A 98 9.51 24.57 2.53
CA ARG A 98 8.76 24.48 3.78
C ARG A 98 7.27 24.63 3.51
N ILE A 99 6.46 23.85 4.19
CA ILE A 99 5.00 23.93 4.10
C ILE A 99 4.53 25.16 4.90
N PRO A 100 3.73 26.05 4.30
CA PRO A 100 3.43 27.36 4.90
C PRO A 100 2.56 27.27 6.16
N THR A 101 1.54 26.42 6.16
CA THR A 101 0.53 26.37 7.23
C THR A 101 0.03 24.96 7.48
N ARG A 102 -0.67 24.74 8.60
CA ARG A 102 -1.35 23.47 8.89
C ARG A 102 -2.43 23.13 7.86
N ASN A 103 -3.12 24.16 7.34
CA ASN A 103 -4.14 23.99 6.29
C ASN A 103 -3.51 23.47 5.00
N ALA A 104 -2.36 24.02 4.58
CA ALA A 104 -1.61 23.55 3.43
C ALA A 104 -1.08 22.11 3.64
N LEU A 105 -0.67 21.79 4.88
CA LEU A 105 -0.18 20.45 5.22
C LEU A 105 -1.28 19.39 5.08
N VAL A 106 -2.53 19.69 5.48
CA VAL A 106 -3.68 18.81 5.26
C VAL A 106 -3.97 18.64 3.78
N ASP A 107 -4.03 19.76 3.04
CA ASP A 107 -4.34 19.73 1.61
C ASP A 107 -3.31 18.87 0.85
N ILE A 108 -2.03 19.04 1.15
CA ILE A 108 -0.96 18.27 0.51
C ILE A 108 -0.97 16.80 0.98
N GLY A 109 -1.02 16.56 2.29
CA GLY A 109 -0.94 15.20 2.84
C GLY A 109 -2.13 14.32 2.50
N ALA A 110 -3.34 14.86 2.40
CA ALA A 110 -4.53 14.09 2.04
C ALA A 110 -4.69 13.87 0.53
N ALA A 111 -4.11 14.77 -0.30
CA ALA A 111 -4.36 14.77 -1.75
C ALA A 111 -3.90 13.48 -2.43
N GLY A 112 -2.75 12.94 -2.05
CA GLY A 112 -2.24 11.70 -2.62
C GLY A 112 -3.15 10.51 -2.33
N PRO A 113 -3.33 10.14 -1.05
CA PRO A 113 -4.17 9.01 -0.68
C PRO A 113 -5.59 9.08 -1.24
N LEU A 114 -6.24 10.25 -1.18
CA LEU A 114 -7.61 10.42 -1.68
C LEU A 114 -7.68 10.36 -3.21
N ALA A 115 -6.69 10.92 -3.93
CA ALA A 115 -6.63 10.84 -5.38
C ALA A 115 -6.33 9.40 -5.85
N GLY A 116 -5.38 8.71 -5.20
CA GLY A 116 -5.09 7.31 -5.46
C GLY A 116 -6.32 6.41 -5.23
N LEU A 117 -7.05 6.64 -4.12
CA LEU A 117 -8.27 5.90 -3.80
C LEU A 117 -9.39 6.15 -4.83
N ALA A 118 -9.53 7.41 -5.30
CA ALA A 118 -10.51 7.76 -6.33
C ALA A 118 -10.26 7.04 -7.67
N VAL A 119 -9.03 6.60 -7.95
CA VAL A 119 -8.69 5.78 -9.13
C VAL A 119 -8.72 4.29 -8.81
N ALA A 120 -8.30 3.89 -7.60
CA ALA A 120 -8.31 2.48 -7.19
C ALA A 120 -9.72 1.88 -7.14
N ILE A 121 -10.72 2.64 -6.66
CA ILE A 121 -12.11 2.17 -6.58
C ILE A 121 -12.69 1.80 -7.96
N PRO A 122 -12.67 2.67 -8.99
CA PRO A 122 -13.10 2.30 -10.34
C PRO A 122 -12.34 1.11 -10.93
N ILE A 123 -11.03 1.03 -10.72
CA ILE A 123 -10.19 -0.10 -11.17
C ILE A 123 -10.66 -1.39 -10.50
N LEU A 124 -10.92 -1.37 -9.19
CA LEU A 124 -11.44 -2.51 -8.45
C LEU A 124 -12.82 -2.93 -8.96
N LEU A 125 -13.74 -1.99 -9.14
CA LEU A 125 -15.08 -2.28 -9.66
C LEU A 125 -15.02 -2.92 -11.05
N TRP A 126 -14.16 -2.38 -11.92
CA TRP A 126 -13.96 -2.95 -13.25
C TRP A 126 -13.29 -4.33 -13.17
N GLY A 127 -12.22 -4.47 -12.41
CA GLY A 127 -11.54 -5.74 -12.23
C GLY A 127 -12.46 -6.82 -11.64
N LEU A 128 -13.29 -6.49 -10.64
CA LEU A 128 -14.27 -7.40 -10.06
C LEU A 128 -15.33 -7.84 -11.08
N SER A 129 -15.77 -6.95 -11.97
CA SER A 129 -16.70 -7.32 -13.04
C SER A 129 -16.12 -8.28 -14.09
N LEU A 130 -14.79 -8.35 -14.19
CA LEU A 130 -14.06 -9.29 -15.05
C LEU A 130 -13.64 -10.57 -14.31
N SER A 131 -13.83 -10.61 -12.99
CA SER A 131 -13.51 -11.76 -12.14
C SER A 131 -14.60 -12.82 -12.19
N HIS A 132 -14.28 -14.05 -11.82
CA HIS A 132 -15.26 -15.14 -11.78
C HIS A 132 -15.29 -15.83 -10.41
N VAL A 133 -16.45 -16.36 -10.05
CA VAL A 133 -16.65 -17.12 -8.81
C VAL A 133 -16.46 -18.58 -9.12
N GLY A 134 -15.57 -19.25 -8.40
CA GLY A 134 -15.28 -20.67 -8.54
C GLY A 134 -15.28 -21.40 -7.20
N ASP A 135 -14.93 -22.67 -7.20
CA ASP A 135 -14.77 -23.42 -5.97
C ASP A 135 -13.55 -22.90 -5.20
N ALA A 136 -13.73 -22.61 -3.92
CA ALA A 136 -12.64 -22.19 -3.07
C ALA A 136 -11.57 -23.30 -3.06
N PRO A 137 -10.28 -22.98 -3.28
CA PRO A 137 -9.25 -23.97 -3.09
C PRO A 137 -9.33 -24.48 -1.64
N PRO A 138 -8.98 -25.74 -1.37
CA PRO A 138 -8.94 -26.27 -0.01
C PRO A 138 -7.83 -25.54 0.76
N VAL A 139 -8.19 -24.36 1.25
CA VAL A 139 -7.30 -23.57 2.12
C VAL A 139 -7.26 -24.31 3.45
N PRO A 140 -6.11 -24.78 3.93
CA PRO A 140 -5.99 -25.18 5.31
C PRO A 140 -6.50 -23.98 6.13
N HIS A 141 -7.45 -24.20 7.03
CA HIS A 141 -7.91 -23.15 7.94
C HIS A 141 -6.73 -22.74 8.82
N HIS A 142 -5.90 -21.85 8.29
CA HIS A 142 -4.87 -21.21 9.09
C HIS A 142 -5.60 -20.27 10.05
N PHE A 143 -5.54 -20.61 11.33
CA PHE A 143 -5.99 -19.66 12.34
C PHE A 143 -5.25 -18.34 12.15
N PRO A 144 -5.89 -17.19 12.42
CA PRO A 144 -5.17 -15.95 12.56
C PRO A 144 -3.99 -16.21 13.51
N GLY A 145 -2.77 -16.10 13.04
CA GLY A 145 -1.59 -16.40 13.84
C GLY A 145 -0.59 -17.37 13.21
N ASP A 146 -0.97 -18.18 12.20
CA ASP A 146 -0.02 -19.07 11.52
C ASP A 146 1.10 -18.32 10.80
N LEU A 147 0.89 -17.06 10.47
CA LEU A 147 1.90 -16.12 9.95
C LEU A 147 2.41 -15.16 11.01
N SER A 148 2.00 -15.32 12.26
CA SER A 148 2.45 -14.52 13.38
C SER A 148 3.95 -14.70 13.65
N LEU A 149 4.56 -13.75 14.36
CA LEU A 149 5.95 -13.88 14.75
C LEU A 149 6.21 -15.15 15.58
N PHE A 150 5.24 -15.55 16.42
CA PHE A 150 5.36 -16.78 17.21
C PHE A 150 5.42 -18.02 16.34
N SER A 151 4.56 -18.15 15.34
CA SER A 151 4.56 -19.31 14.46
C SER A 151 5.81 -19.37 13.59
N VAL A 152 6.32 -18.21 13.15
CA VAL A 152 7.60 -18.14 12.41
C VAL A 152 8.77 -18.57 13.29
N LEU A 153 8.82 -18.11 14.55
CA LEU A 153 9.85 -18.53 15.51
C LEU A 153 9.75 -20.00 15.85
N GLU A 154 8.54 -20.52 16.05
CA GLU A 154 8.32 -21.95 16.30
C GLU A 154 8.83 -22.81 15.12
N LYS A 155 8.47 -22.44 13.89
CA LYS A 155 8.97 -23.11 12.68
C LYS A 155 10.49 -23.07 12.59
N LEU A 156 11.09 -21.92 12.92
CA LEU A 156 12.54 -21.75 12.94
C LEU A 156 13.19 -22.64 14.01
N ILE A 157 12.64 -22.68 15.23
CA ILE A 157 13.14 -23.52 16.32
C ILE A 157 13.04 -25.00 15.96
N ARG A 158 11.91 -25.45 15.39
CA ARG A 158 11.74 -26.81 14.91
C ARG A 158 12.77 -27.15 13.82
N TRP A 159 12.93 -26.28 12.82
CA TRP A 159 13.92 -26.45 11.76
C TRP A 159 15.35 -26.53 12.30
N LEU A 160 15.70 -25.76 13.34
CA LEU A 160 17.00 -25.84 14.00
C LEU A 160 17.17 -27.10 14.82
N ALA A 161 16.10 -27.59 15.47
CA ALA A 161 16.11 -28.83 16.25
C ALA A 161 16.19 -30.06 15.38
N ASP A 162 15.52 -30.05 14.22
CA ASP A 162 15.44 -31.19 13.27
C ASP A 162 16.64 -31.24 12.30
N ARG A 163 17.71 -30.51 12.57
CA ARG A 163 18.93 -30.53 11.77
C ARG A 163 19.53 -31.93 11.77
N GLY A 164 19.12 -32.77 10.81
CA GLY A 164 19.59 -34.15 10.63
C GLY A 164 18.48 -35.19 10.53
N ALA A 165 17.23 -34.84 10.80
CA ALA A 165 16.11 -35.70 10.46
C ALA A 165 15.81 -35.59 8.96
N PRO A 166 15.63 -36.73 8.23
CA PRO A 166 15.15 -36.67 6.87
C PRO A 166 13.80 -36.00 6.87
N SER A 167 13.65 -34.91 6.07
CA SER A 167 12.35 -34.24 5.89
C SER A 167 11.34 -35.33 5.48
N PRO A 168 10.17 -35.44 6.12
CA PRO A 168 9.16 -36.36 5.64
C PRO A 168 8.91 -36.00 4.17
N ALA A 169 8.96 -37.02 3.29
CA ALA A 169 8.72 -36.86 1.85
C ALA A 169 7.30 -36.32 1.63
N GLY A 170 7.17 -35.00 1.69
CA GLY A 170 6.01 -34.30 1.17
C GLY A 170 6.11 -34.21 -0.35
N PRO A 171 5.04 -33.90 -1.08
CA PRO A 171 5.08 -33.74 -2.52
C PRO A 171 6.24 -32.82 -2.90
N GLU A 172 7.05 -33.21 -3.85
CA GLU A 172 8.37 -32.62 -4.16
C GLU A 172 8.36 -31.13 -4.49
N HIS A 173 7.23 -30.55 -4.82
CA HIS A 173 7.00 -29.08 -4.95
C HIS A 173 5.50 -28.80 -4.83
N PRO A 174 4.95 -28.43 -3.66
CA PRO A 174 3.57 -28.00 -3.58
C PRO A 174 3.41 -26.73 -4.44
N ILE A 175 2.38 -26.76 -5.30
CA ILE A 175 1.99 -25.51 -6.00
C ILE A 175 1.54 -24.54 -4.92
N VAL A 176 2.22 -23.40 -4.82
CA VAL A 176 1.92 -22.37 -3.82
C VAL A 176 1.03 -21.32 -4.48
N GLY A 177 -0.18 -21.16 -3.96
CA GLY A 177 -1.06 -20.06 -4.31
C GLY A 177 -0.89 -18.87 -3.36
N LEU A 178 -1.14 -17.66 -3.85
CA LEU A 178 -1.19 -16.47 -3.04
C LEU A 178 -2.65 -16.08 -2.79
N VAL A 179 -3.01 -15.91 -1.52
CA VAL A 179 -4.30 -15.38 -1.09
C VAL A 179 -4.10 -13.97 -0.57
N TYR A 180 -4.82 -13.03 -1.13
CA TYR A 180 -4.79 -11.63 -0.74
C TYR A 180 -5.85 -11.36 0.30
N GLY A 181 -5.45 -10.74 1.42
CA GLY A 181 -6.38 -10.41 2.49
C GLY A 181 -7.34 -9.29 2.10
N ASP A 182 -8.57 -9.37 2.55
CA ASP A 182 -9.59 -8.39 2.26
C ASP A 182 -9.67 -7.28 3.31
N SER A 183 -9.69 -6.03 2.84
CA SER A 183 -10.08 -4.89 3.65
C SER A 183 -11.60 -4.75 3.69
N LEU A 184 -12.12 -3.94 4.63
CA LEU A 184 -13.56 -3.65 4.67
C LEU A 184 -14.07 -3.03 3.37
N LEU A 185 -13.26 -2.15 2.74
CA LEU A 185 -13.61 -1.56 1.45
C LEU A 185 -13.67 -2.64 0.36
N MET A 186 -12.68 -3.53 0.31
CA MET A 186 -12.65 -4.62 -0.67
C MET A 186 -13.86 -5.53 -0.53
N GLN A 187 -14.19 -5.96 0.69
CA GLN A 187 -15.40 -6.78 0.96
C GLN A 187 -16.69 -6.06 0.52
N GLY A 188 -16.78 -4.74 0.78
CA GLY A 188 -17.92 -3.94 0.33
C GLY A 188 -18.05 -3.91 -1.20
N LEU A 189 -16.94 -3.71 -1.93
CA LEU A 189 -16.91 -3.68 -3.39
C LEU A 189 -17.21 -5.06 -3.99
N GLN A 190 -16.66 -6.14 -3.42
CA GLN A 190 -16.97 -7.52 -3.83
C GLN A 190 -18.47 -7.81 -3.69
N ARG A 191 -19.05 -7.48 -2.53
CA ARG A 191 -20.51 -7.67 -2.31
C ARG A 191 -21.36 -6.85 -3.27
N LEU A 192 -20.91 -5.65 -3.63
CA LEU A 192 -21.62 -4.76 -4.55
C LEU A 192 -21.63 -5.33 -5.98
N VAL A 193 -20.51 -5.91 -6.45
CA VAL A 193 -20.35 -6.36 -7.84
C VAL A 193 -20.78 -7.82 -8.01
N LEU A 194 -20.37 -8.70 -7.11
CA LEU A 194 -20.55 -10.15 -7.23
C LEU A 194 -21.73 -10.69 -6.39
N GLY A 195 -22.27 -9.84 -5.50
CA GLY A 195 -23.27 -10.29 -4.53
C GLY A 195 -22.65 -11.11 -3.38
N PRO A 196 -23.49 -11.71 -2.52
CA PRO A 196 -23.02 -12.60 -1.46
C PRO A 196 -22.48 -13.90 -2.06
N LEU A 197 -21.24 -14.26 -1.66
CA LEU A 197 -20.61 -15.50 -2.11
C LEU A 197 -21.28 -16.71 -1.44
N PRO A 198 -21.62 -17.78 -2.18
CA PRO A 198 -22.08 -19.03 -1.61
C PRO A 198 -20.97 -19.70 -0.75
N ALA A 199 -21.38 -20.53 0.22
CA ALA A 199 -20.43 -21.30 1.02
C ALA A 199 -19.55 -22.20 0.12
N GLY A 200 -18.25 -22.24 0.38
CA GLY A 200 -17.27 -23.01 -0.39
C GLY A 200 -16.92 -22.40 -1.75
N LYS A 201 -17.31 -21.18 -2.03
CA LYS A 201 -16.92 -20.44 -3.23
C LYS A 201 -15.95 -19.33 -2.87
N ASP A 202 -15.06 -19.00 -3.81
CA ASP A 202 -14.11 -17.90 -3.73
C ASP A 202 -14.06 -17.14 -5.07
N VAL A 203 -13.42 -15.98 -5.06
CA VAL A 203 -13.29 -15.11 -6.24
C VAL A 203 -11.93 -15.32 -6.87
N PHE A 204 -11.92 -15.81 -8.11
CA PHE A 204 -10.72 -15.81 -8.96
C PHE A 204 -10.59 -14.43 -9.59
N VAL A 205 -9.71 -13.64 -8.99
CA VAL A 205 -9.62 -12.22 -9.29
C VAL A 205 -8.88 -11.93 -10.60
N HIS A 206 -9.42 -11.03 -11.39
CA HIS A 206 -8.73 -10.46 -12.54
C HIS A 206 -7.50 -9.63 -12.07
N PRO A 207 -6.39 -9.55 -12.83
CA PRO A 207 -5.18 -8.80 -12.45
C PRO A 207 -5.42 -7.34 -12.07
N LEU A 208 -6.42 -6.67 -12.63
CA LEU A 208 -6.84 -5.33 -12.22
C LEU A 208 -7.28 -5.26 -10.75
N VAL A 209 -7.89 -6.33 -10.21
CA VAL A 209 -8.25 -6.38 -8.79
C VAL A 209 -7.01 -6.38 -7.93
N ILE A 210 -5.97 -7.13 -8.33
CA ILE A 210 -4.70 -7.18 -7.61
C ILE A 210 -4.01 -5.80 -7.65
N ALA A 211 -4.07 -5.10 -8.79
CA ALA A 211 -3.57 -3.72 -8.89
C ALA A 211 -4.33 -2.76 -7.95
N GLY A 212 -5.66 -2.84 -7.93
CA GLY A 212 -6.50 -2.05 -7.03
C GLY A 212 -6.25 -2.38 -5.56
N TRP A 213 -6.17 -3.67 -5.21
CA TRP A 213 -5.84 -4.15 -3.87
C TRP A 213 -4.47 -3.63 -3.40
N PHE A 214 -3.46 -3.69 -4.25
CA PHE A 214 -2.14 -3.09 -3.97
C PHE A 214 -2.25 -1.58 -3.75
N GLY A 215 -3.08 -0.88 -4.52
CA GLY A 215 -3.39 0.53 -4.32
C GLY A 215 -4.04 0.82 -2.96
N LEU A 216 -4.98 -0.02 -2.50
CA LEU A 216 -5.57 0.09 -1.17
C LEU A 216 -4.51 -0.12 -0.07
N LEU A 217 -3.64 -1.12 -0.24
CA LEU A 217 -2.54 -1.40 0.70
C LEU A 217 -1.60 -0.19 0.80
N VAL A 218 -1.15 0.37 -0.32
CA VAL A 218 -0.28 1.56 -0.36
C VAL A 218 -0.98 2.76 0.29
N THR A 219 -2.26 2.97 0.01
CA THR A 219 -3.06 4.05 0.63
C THR A 219 -3.13 3.89 2.15
N MET A 220 -3.39 2.68 2.63
CA MET A 220 -3.42 2.36 4.06
C MET A 220 -2.06 2.63 4.73
N LEU A 221 -0.96 2.17 4.12
CA LEU A 221 0.39 2.36 4.64
C LEU A 221 0.75 3.85 4.73
N ASN A 222 0.41 4.64 3.72
CA ASN A 222 0.66 6.08 3.70
C ASN A 222 -0.23 6.85 4.67
N LEU A 223 -1.48 6.42 4.88
CA LEU A 223 -2.38 7.04 5.86
C LEU A 223 -2.08 6.65 7.31
N CYS A 224 -1.11 5.76 7.56
CA CYS A 224 -0.68 5.43 8.91
C CYS A 224 -0.18 6.72 9.62
N PRO A 225 -0.66 7.05 10.84
CA PRO A 225 -0.38 8.33 11.48
C PRO A 225 1.01 8.37 12.14
N ILE A 226 2.08 8.02 11.38
CA ILE A 226 3.46 7.94 11.87
C ILE A 226 4.36 8.91 11.11
N GLY A 227 5.04 9.79 11.85
CA GLY A 227 6.12 10.63 11.37
C GLY A 227 5.77 11.49 10.16
N GLN A 228 6.45 11.25 9.05
CA GLN A 228 6.30 12.00 7.80
C GLN A 228 5.50 11.24 6.73
N LEU A 229 4.80 10.15 7.09
CA LEU A 229 3.78 9.57 6.24
C LEU A 229 2.60 10.54 6.08
N ASP A 230 1.78 10.34 5.07
CA ASP A 230 0.62 11.22 4.80
C ASP A 230 -0.30 11.32 6.01
N GLY A 231 -0.62 10.20 6.66
CA GLY A 231 -1.36 10.19 7.93
C GLY A 231 -0.61 10.88 9.07
N GLY A 232 0.72 10.85 9.07
CA GLY A 232 1.55 11.62 10.00
C GLY A 232 1.42 13.12 9.78
N HIS A 233 1.41 13.58 8.50
CA HIS A 233 1.15 14.97 8.14
C HIS A 233 -0.22 15.43 8.63
N LEU A 234 -1.26 14.63 8.41
CA LEU A 234 -2.63 14.93 8.87
C LEU A 234 -2.73 14.98 10.40
N SER A 235 -2.10 14.03 11.08
CA SER A 235 -2.05 13.99 12.55
C SER A 235 -1.34 15.21 13.11
N PHE A 236 -0.20 15.60 12.52
CA PHE A 236 0.53 16.80 12.96
C PHE A 236 -0.24 18.08 12.68
N ALA A 237 -0.88 18.20 11.52
CA ALA A 237 -1.71 19.36 11.21
C ALA A 237 -2.85 19.54 12.21
N TRP A 238 -3.44 18.46 12.71
CA TRP A 238 -4.56 18.51 13.65
C TRP A 238 -4.11 18.67 15.11
N LEU A 239 -3.14 17.85 15.54
CA LEU A 239 -2.78 17.67 16.95
C LEU A 239 -1.45 18.37 17.33
N GLY A 240 -0.74 18.91 16.34
CA GLY A 240 0.57 19.54 16.56
C GLY A 240 1.58 18.53 17.15
N PRO A 241 2.39 18.93 18.14
CA PRO A 241 3.42 18.07 18.74
C PRO A 241 2.89 16.77 19.34
N ARG A 242 1.58 16.72 19.70
CA ARG A 242 0.93 15.49 20.21
C ARG A 242 0.82 14.38 19.16
N ALA A 243 0.98 14.69 17.87
CA ALA A 243 1.00 13.70 16.79
C ALA A 243 2.07 12.62 16.99
N SER A 244 3.19 12.96 17.60
CA SER A 244 4.24 11.98 17.92
C SER A 244 3.77 10.89 18.92
N ALA A 245 2.85 11.22 19.82
CA ALA A 245 2.24 10.23 20.70
C ALA A 245 1.28 9.32 19.95
N VAL A 246 0.48 9.88 19.03
CA VAL A 246 -0.38 9.09 18.12
C VAL A 246 0.46 8.14 17.28
N GLY A 247 1.57 8.60 16.72
CA GLY A 247 2.51 7.77 15.96
C GLY A 247 3.07 6.60 16.78
N ARG A 248 3.40 6.82 18.07
CA ARG A 248 3.84 5.74 18.96
C ARG A 248 2.72 4.72 19.23
N VAL A 249 1.49 5.17 19.41
CA VAL A 249 0.33 4.27 19.57
C VAL A 249 0.10 3.47 18.29
N ALA A 250 0.20 4.09 17.11
CA ALA A 250 0.12 3.38 15.85
C ALA A 250 1.24 2.34 15.69
N ALA A 251 2.46 2.64 16.12
CA ALA A 251 3.56 1.68 16.14
C ALA A 251 3.30 0.50 17.08
N LEU A 252 2.65 0.73 18.24
CA LEU A 252 2.19 -0.37 19.11
C LEU A 252 1.14 -1.23 18.38
N GLY A 253 0.24 -0.63 17.60
CA GLY A 253 -0.68 -1.36 16.73
C GLY A 253 0.05 -2.23 15.71
N LEU A 254 1.13 -1.72 15.08
CA LEU A 254 1.97 -2.51 14.17
C LEU A 254 2.67 -3.67 14.89
N ILE A 255 3.09 -3.50 16.14
CA ILE A 255 3.64 -4.61 16.96
C ILE A 255 2.56 -5.68 17.15
N VAL A 256 1.34 -5.31 17.52
CA VAL A 256 0.22 -6.25 17.66
C VAL A 256 -0.04 -6.99 16.36
N LEU A 257 -0.07 -6.28 15.21
CA LEU A 257 -0.24 -6.89 13.90
C LEU A 257 0.91 -7.87 13.58
N THR A 258 2.16 -7.50 13.91
CA THR A 258 3.34 -8.37 13.70
C THR A 258 3.25 -9.64 14.54
N VAL A 259 2.91 -9.49 15.82
CA VAL A 259 2.97 -10.60 16.79
C VAL A 259 1.81 -11.58 16.57
N PHE A 260 0.60 -11.08 16.33
CA PHE A 260 -0.60 -11.91 16.35
C PHE A 260 -1.17 -12.23 14.96
N PHE A 261 -0.84 -11.45 13.91
CA PHE A 261 -1.45 -11.60 12.60
C PHE A 261 -0.44 -12.00 11.50
N SER A 262 0.57 -11.17 11.23
CA SER A 262 1.54 -11.45 10.17
C SER A 262 2.91 -10.87 10.49
N ALA A 263 3.94 -11.72 10.45
CA ALA A 263 5.33 -11.29 10.61
C ALA A 263 5.79 -10.29 9.52
N GLY A 264 5.10 -10.23 8.39
CA GLY A 264 5.35 -9.25 7.32
C GLY A 264 5.24 -7.80 7.80
N TRP A 265 4.43 -7.53 8.83
CA TRP A 265 4.33 -6.20 9.45
C TRP A 265 5.62 -5.75 10.13
N LEU A 266 6.54 -6.68 10.46
CA LEU A 266 7.84 -6.35 11.04
C LEU A 266 8.65 -5.43 10.12
N VAL A 267 8.62 -5.69 8.82
CA VAL A 267 9.32 -4.86 7.84
C VAL A 267 8.78 -3.42 7.90
N TRP A 268 7.44 -3.27 7.90
CA TRP A 268 6.82 -1.95 7.98
C TRP A 268 7.06 -1.26 9.34
N LEU A 269 7.03 -2.02 10.42
CA LEU A 269 7.39 -1.52 11.76
C LEU A 269 8.84 -0.99 11.79
N LEU A 270 9.78 -1.70 11.19
CA LEU A 270 11.19 -1.25 11.11
C LEU A 270 11.34 -0.02 10.23
N VAL A 271 10.70 0.02 9.06
CA VAL A 271 10.70 1.19 8.17
C VAL A 271 10.15 2.41 8.89
N THR A 272 8.99 2.31 9.51
CA THR A 272 8.33 3.44 10.16
C THR A 272 9.08 3.93 11.40
N THR A 273 9.65 3.02 12.20
CA THR A 273 10.32 3.40 13.47
C THR A 273 11.78 3.79 13.29
N LYS A 274 12.51 3.18 12.33
CA LYS A 274 13.96 3.40 12.14
C LYS A 274 14.29 4.35 11.00
N LEU A 275 13.57 4.30 9.88
CA LEU A 275 13.81 5.17 8.73
C LEU A 275 13.00 6.48 8.84
N ILE A 276 11.70 6.41 9.12
CA ILE A 276 10.81 7.57 9.12
C ILE A 276 10.84 8.27 10.48
N GLY A 277 10.78 7.51 11.58
CA GLY A 277 10.72 8.03 12.94
C GLY A 277 9.36 8.65 13.29
N PHE A 278 9.25 9.26 14.47
CA PHE A 278 8.00 9.83 14.99
C PHE A 278 7.96 11.36 14.91
N GLY A 279 9.05 11.97 14.47
CA GLY A 279 9.17 13.42 14.37
C GLY A 279 8.53 13.95 13.10
N HIS A 280 8.02 15.19 13.18
CA HIS A 280 7.49 15.92 12.04
C HIS A 280 8.12 17.32 12.00
N PRO A 281 8.58 17.81 10.83
CA PRO A 281 9.04 19.19 10.69
C PRO A 281 7.89 20.17 10.95
N GLU A 282 8.19 21.28 11.61
CA GLU A 282 7.20 22.33 11.83
C GLU A 282 6.85 23.05 10.52
N VAL A 283 5.59 23.45 10.42
CA VAL A 283 5.15 24.35 9.36
C VAL A 283 5.62 25.80 9.66
N VAL A 284 5.65 26.67 8.64
CA VAL A 284 6.13 28.06 8.82
C VAL A 284 5.27 28.84 9.80
N ASN A 285 3.94 28.72 9.68
CA ASN A 285 2.96 29.36 10.55
C ASN A 285 2.14 28.32 11.32
N PRO A 286 2.63 27.83 12.48
CA PRO A 286 1.97 26.77 13.23
C PRO A 286 0.71 27.24 13.98
N ASP A 287 0.56 28.56 14.21
CA ASP A 287 -0.53 29.14 15.00
C ASP A 287 -1.82 29.33 14.19
N GLU A 288 -1.74 29.22 12.85
CA GLU A 288 -2.93 29.31 12.01
C GLU A 288 -3.90 28.17 12.35
N PRO A 289 -5.15 28.48 12.74
CA PRO A 289 -6.12 27.45 13.12
C PRO A 289 -6.53 26.60 11.92
N LEU A 290 -6.69 25.29 12.16
CA LEU A 290 -7.18 24.39 11.16
C LEU A 290 -8.64 24.69 10.83
N SER A 291 -8.92 24.95 9.54
CA SER A 291 -10.27 25.27 9.08
C SER A 291 -11.22 24.07 9.24
N PRO A 292 -12.55 24.30 9.42
CA PRO A 292 -13.52 23.21 9.55
C PRO A 292 -13.49 22.21 8.39
N GLY A 293 -13.35 22.70 7.15
CA GLY A 293 -13.27 21.84 5.96
C GLY A 293 -12.07 20.87 6.01
N ARG A 294 -10.91 21.34 6.50
CA ARG A 294 -9.72 20.49 6.62
C ARG A 294 -9.81 19.49 7.77
N ARG A 295 -10.55 19.80 8.82
CA ARG A 295 -10.88 18.80 9.86
C ARG A 295 -11.69 17.64 9.26
N TRP A 296 -12.66 17.93 8.39
CA TRP A 296 -13.41 16.90 7.67
C TRP A 296 -12.51 16.08 6.74
N ILE A 297 -11.56 16.70 6.05
CA ILE A 297 -10.58 15.98 5.24
C ILE A 297 -9.77 14.99 6.10
N CYS A 298 -9.32 15.38 7.28
CA CYS A 298 -8.63 14.50 8.21
C CYS A 298 -9.51 13.32 8.65
N ILE A 299 -10.81 13.58 8.94
CA ILE A 299 -11.77 12.53 9.32
C ILE A 299 -12.00 11.56 8.15
N ILE A 300 -12.20 12.05 6.93
CA ILE A 300 -12.37 11.23 5.73
C ILE A 300 -11.13 10.36 5.50
N SER A 301 -9.94 10.92 5.68
CA SER A 301 -8.68 10.18 5.54
C SER A 301 -8.54 9.10 6.62
N LEU A 302 -8.98 9.37 7.85
CA LEU A 302 -9.01 8.35 8.92
C LEU A 302 -10.02 7.23 8.60
N ILE A 303 -11.18 7.57 8.08
CA ILE A 303 -12.17 6.58 7.61
C ILE A 303 -11.57 5.75 6.48
N ALA A 304 -10.89 6.37 5.51
CA ALA A 304 -10.21 5.67 4.44
C ALA A 304 -9.15 4.70 4.96
N LEU A 305 -8.33 5.11 5.96
CA LEU A 305 -7.37 4.22 6.63
C LEU A 305 -8.07 2.98 7.21
N ILE A 306 -9.16 3.17 7.95
CA ILE A 306 -9.91 2.07 8.58
C ILE A 306 -10.50 1.13 7.51
N LEU A 307 -11.09 1.69 6.47
CA LEU A 307 -11.70 0.93 5.38
C LEU A 307 -10.68 0.14 4.55
N CYS A 308 -9.45 0.65 4.42
CA CYS A 308 -8.37 0.01 3.68
C CYS A 308 -7.52 -0.94 4.55
N LEU A 309 -7.75 -1.02 5.87
CA LEU A 309 -6.94 -1.83 6.77
C LEU A 309 -7.07 -3.32 6.46
N VAL A 310 -5.94 -3.98 6.24
CA VAL A 310 -5.82 -5.42 6.01
C VAL A 310 -4.88 -6.02 7.04
N PRO A 311 -5.38 -6.76 8.05
CA PRO A 311 -4.52 -7.32 9.11
C PRO A 311 -3.51 -8.36 8.62
N ILE A 312 -3.90 -9.16 7.63
CA ILE A 312 -3.06 -10.18 7.00
C ILE A 312 -3.06 -9.92 5.49
N PRO A 313 -2.06 -9.16 4.97
CA PRO A 313 -2.10 -8.72 3.57
C PRO A 313 -1.95 -9.87 2.57
N ILE A 314 -1.02 -10.78 2.78
CA ILE A 314 -0.74 -11.87 1.83
C ILE A 314 -0.51 -13.16 2.64
N GLN A 315 -1.09 -14.25 2.16
CA GLN A 315 -0.90 -15.60 2.67
C GLN A 315 -0.46 -16.52 1.52
N GLU A 316 0.49 -17.40 1.82
CA GLU A 316 0.85 -18.51 0.93
C GLU A 316 0.03 -19.74 1.30
N VAL A 317 -0.57 -20.35 0.31
CA VAL A 317 -1.41 -21.54 0.48
C VAL A 317 -0.89 -22.63 -0.44
N ALA A 318 -0.63 -23.82 0.11
CA ALA A 318 -0.34 -24.99 -0.71
C ALA A 318 -1.61 -25.40 -1.46
N LEU A 319 -1.54 -25.41 -2.78
CA LEU A 319 -2.60 -25.94 -3.63
C LEU A 319 -2.43 -27.46 -3.75
N PRO A 320 -3.54 -28.22 -3.81
CA PRO A 320 -3.50 -29.69 -3.91
C PRO A 320 -2.91 -30.20 -5.21
#